data_5d045f0ba366412cd9dbf66048c3eb2f
#
_entry.id   5d045f0ba366412cd9dbf66048c3eb2f
#
_cell.length_a   1.000
_cell.length_b   1.000
_cell.length_c   1.000
_cell.angle_alpha   90.00
_cell.angle_beta   90.00
_cell.angle_gamma   90.00
#
_symmetry.space_group_name_H-M   'P 1'
#
loop_
_entity.id
_entity.type
_entity.pdbx_description
1 polymer ?
#
loop_
_entity_poly.entity_id
_entity_poly.type
_entity_poly.pdbx_seq_one_letter_code
_entity_poly.pdbx_strand_id
1 'polypeptide(L)'
;MGIDIPGFIKNVERGEFAEAARVIKKTSALPAVCGRVCPQEKQCESRCIHTKMKHEAVAIGYLERFVADWARNHGSADEEKPAANGIKVAVVGSGPAGLAFAGDMAKRGYSVTVYEALHEIGGVLKYGIPEFRLPT
;
A
#
# COMPACT_ATOMS: atom_id res chain seq x y z
N MET A 1 -6.13 5.68 -7.91
CA MET A 1 -5.35 4.44 -7.85
C MET A 1 -6.18 3.32 -8.45
N GLY A 2 -5.56 2.45 -9.26
CA GLY A 2 -6.26 1.34 -9.92
C GLY A 2 -6.07 0.01 -9.19
N ILE A 3 -6.29 -0.02 -7.85
CA ILE A 3 -6.20 -1.27 -7.09
C ILE A 3 -7.28 -2.23 -7.58
N ASP A 4 -6.89 -3.45 -7.91
CA ASP A 4 -7.84 -4.53 -8.21
C ASP A 4 -8.44 -5.07 -6.91
N ILE A 5 -9.46 -4.34 -6.41
CA ILE A 5 -10.13 -4.67 -5.15
C ILE A 5 -10.81 -6.04 -5.22
N PRO A 6 -11.58 -6.39 -6.26
CA PRO A 6 -12.17 -7.73 -6.35
C PRO A 6 -11.12 -8.84 -6.38
N GLY A 7 -10.01 -8.63 -7.08
CA GLY A 7 -8.92 -9.59 -7.20
C GLY A 7 -8.27 -9.91 -5.87
N PHE A 8 -7.89 -8.89 -5.09
CA PHE A 8 -7.25 -9.17 -3.81
C PHE A 8 -8.23 -9.78 -2.78
N ILE A 9 -9.50 -9.34 -2.76
CA ILE A 9 -10.51 -9.91 -1.86
C ILE A 9 -10.76 -11.39 -2.19
N LYS A 10 -10.81 -11.73 -3.49
CA LYS A 10 -10.98 -13.12 -3.91
C LYS A 10 -9.84 -14.02 -3.45
N ASN A 11 -8.62 -13.53 -3.45
CA ASN A 11 -7.47 -14.25 -2.91
C ASN A 11 -7.53 -14.38 -1.38
N VAL A 12 -8.01 -13.33 -0.67
CA VAL A 12 -8.24 -13.42 0.78
C VAL A 12 -9.30 -14.48 1.10
N GLU A 13 -10.40 -14.53 0.35
CA GLU A 13 -11.47 -15.54 0.51
C GLU A 13 -10.92 -16.96 0.38
N ARG A 14 -9.93 -17.17 -0.48
CA ARG A 14 -9.27 -18.47 -0.72
C ARG A 14 -8.14 -18.79 0.27
N GLY A 15 -7.80 -17.85 1.16
CA GLY A 15 -6.64 -17.99 2.03
C GLY A 15 -5.29 -17.77 1.34
N GLU A 16 -5.29 -17.26 0.11
CA GLU A 16 -4.11 -17.00 -0.71
C GLU A 16 -3.53 -15.60 -0.40
N PHE A 17 -3.10 -15.38 0.86
CA PHE A 17 -2.75 -14.05 1.36
C PHE A 17 -1.51 -13.46 0.67
N ALA A 18 -0.54 -14.31 0.29
CA ALA A 18 0.63 -13.86 -0.45
C ALA A 18 0.24 -13.28 -1.81
N GLU A 19 -0.68 -13.96 -2.52
CA GLU A 19 -1.19 -13.50 -3.82
C GLU A 19 -2.05 -12.24 -3.66
N ALA A 20 -2.88 -12.17 -2.60
CA ALA A 20 -3.63 -10.95 -2.28
C ALA A 20 -2.69 -9.75 -2.09
N ALA A 21 -1.57 -9.93 -1.37
CA ALA A 21 -0.56 -8.90 -1.19
C ALA A 21 0.09 -8.50 -2.52
N ARG A 22 0.41 -9.46 -3.38
CA ARG A 22 0.96 -9.20 -4.71
C ARG A 22 0.01 -8.38 -5.58
N VAL A 23 -1.29 -8.69 -5.56
CA VAL A 23 -2.31 -7.94 -6.29
C VAL A 23 -2.38 -6.49 -5.81
N ILE A 24 -2.42 -6.24 -4.51
CA ILE A 24 -2.45 -4.87 -3.94
C ILE A 24 -1.17 -4.12 -4.34
N LYS A 25 -0.01 -4.73 -4.18
CA LYS A 25 1.29 -4.11 -4.42
C LYS A 25 1.57 -3.76 -5.89
N LYS A 26 0.84 -4.33 -6.86
CA LYS A 26 0.96 -3.93 -8.27
C LYS A 26 0.74 -2.43 -8.47
N THR A 27 -0.16 -1.82 -7.70
CA THR A 27 -0.57 -0.43 -7.89
C THR A 27 -0.51 0.41 -6.60
N SER A 28 -0.19 -0.19 -5.46
CA SER A 28 -0.02 0.50 -4.18
C SER A 28 1.39 0.25 -3.64
N ALA A 29 2.15 1.32 -3.42
CA ALA A 29 3.47 1.25 -2.79
C ALA A 29 3.37 1.22 -1.26
N LEU A 30 2.27 1.70 -0.68
CA LEU A 30 2.10 1.90 0.77
C LEU A 30 0.79 1.26 1.29
N PRO A 31 0.53 -0.04 1.05
CA PRO A 31 -0.75 -0.66 1.42
C PRO A 31 -0.98 -0.68 2.95
N ALA A 32 0.06 -0.84 3.75
CA ALA A 32 -0.04 -0.81 5.21
C ALA A 32 -0.48 0.57 5.74
N VAL A 33 -0.08 1.64 5.07
CA VAL A 33 -0.52 3.01 5.37
C VAL A 33 -1.97 3.20 4.90
N CYS A 34 -2.27 2.86 3.65
CA CYS A 34 -3.61 3.01 3.08
C CYS A 34 -4.67 2.27 3.90
N GLY A 35 -4.42 1.02 4.28
CA GLY A 35 -5.33 0.23 5.09
C GLY A 35 -5.61 0.79 6.49
N ARG A 36 -4.79 1.79 6.96
CA ARG A 36 -4.96 2.43 8.26
C ARG A 36 -5.51 3.85 8.19
N VAL A 37 -5.10 4.63 7.18
CA VAL A 37 -5.37 6.08 7.18
C VAL A 37 -6.37 6.54 6.12
N CYS A 38 -6.58 5.76 5.05
CA CYS A 38 -7.60 6.10 4.09
C CYS A 38 -8.99 6.10 4.73
N PRO A 39 -9.87 7.09 4.41
CA PRO A 39 -11.26 7.07 4.81
C PRO A 39 -12.08 6.17 3.87
N GLN A 40 -11.88 4.85 3.96
CA GLN A 40 -12.43 3.86 3.02
C GLN A 40 -13.96 3.94 2.96
N GLU A 41 -14.60 4.22 4.08
CA GLU A 41 -16.06 4.40 4.21
C GLU A 41 -16.60 5.54 3.33
N LYS A 42 -15.77 6.51 2.96
CA LYS A 42 -16.10 7.63 2.05
C LYS A 42 -15.58 7.41 0.62
N GLN A 43 -14.79 6.40 0.39
CA GLN A 43 -14.14 6.11 -0.89
C GLN A 43 -14.59 4.78 -1.47
N CYS A 44 -13.76 3.73 -1.38
CA CYS A 44 -14.05 2.43 -2.00
C CYS A 44 -15.26 1.73 -1.41
N GLU A 45 -15.44 1.74 -0.09
CA GLU A 45 -16.55 1.10 0.59
C GLU A 45 -17.89 1.78 0.28
N SER A 46 -17.92 3.12 0.17
CA SER A 46 -19.13 3.86 -0.23
C SER A 46 -19.63 3.50 -1.64
N ARG A 47 -18.78 2.91 -2.46
CA ARG A 47 -19.11 2.48 -3.84
C ARG A 47 -19.26 0.97 -3.97
N CYS A 48 -19.24 0.25 -2.85
CA CYS A 48 -19.41 -1.20 -2.84
C CYS A 48 -20.75 -1.60 -3.46
N ILE A 49 -20.72 -2.63 -4.31
CA ILE A 49 -21.95 -3.14 -4.95
C ILE A 49 -22.96 -3.66 -3.92
N HIS A 50 -22.50 -4.19 -2.79
CA HIS A 50 -23.34 -4.70 -1.71
C HIS A 50 -24.24 -3.61 -1.15
N THR A 51 -23.80 -2.37 -1.05
CA THR A 51 -24.64 -1.27 -0.58
C THR A 51 -25.84 -1.00 -1.51
N LYS A 52 -25.65 -1.21 -2.84
CA LYS A 52 -26.77 -1.13 -3.80
C LYS A 52 -27.78 -2.26 -3.64
N MET A 53 -27.35 -3.39 -3.10
CA MET A 53 -28.20 -4.54 -2.78
C MET A 53 -28.77 -4.49 -1.35
N LYS A 54 -28.66 -3.35 -0.66
CA LYS A 54 -29.08 -3.12 0.74
C LYS A 54 -28.37 -4.04 1.75
N HIS A 55 -27.17 -4.48 1.45
CA HIS A 55 -26.26 -5.17 2.37
C HIS A 55 -25.17 -4.21 2.85
N GLU A 56 -24.46 -4.61 3.90
CA GLU A 56 -23.29 -3.89 4.36
C GLU A 56 -22.17 -3.93 3.31
N ALA A 57 -21.38 -2.85 3.25
CA ALA A 57 -20.20 -2.82 2.40
C ALA A 57 -19.19 -3.85 2.84
N VAL A 58 -18.44 -4.41 1.90
CA VAL A 58 -17.26 -5.20 2.24
C VAL A 58 -16.25 -4.29 2.95
N ALA A 59 -15.70 -4.73 4.06
CA ALA A 59 -14.72 -4.00 4.87
C ALA A 59 -13.34 -3.97 4.17
N ILE A 60 -13.25 -3.27 3.04
CA ILE A 60 -12.10 -3.26 2.13
C ILE A 60 -10.84 -2.79 2.85
N GLY A 61 -10.94 -1.72 3.65
CA GLY A 61 -9.82 -1.17 4.39
C GLY A 61 -9.26 -2.13 5.44
N TYR A 62 -10.11 -2.85 6.16
CA TYR A 62 -9.66 -3.86 7.10
C TYR A 62 -8.97 -5.03 6.42
N LEU A 63 -9.47 -5.47 5.28
CA LEU A 63 -8.86 -6.54 4.48
C LEU A 63 -7.51 -6.08 3.91
N GLU A 64 -7.41 -4.86 3.39
CA GLU A 64 -6.14 -4.28 2.91
C GLU A 64 -5.11 -4.21 4.05
N ARG A 65 -5.51 -3.73 5.23
CA ARG A 65 -4.67 -3.71 6.41
C ARG A 65 -4.19 -5.10 6.81
N PHE A 66 -5.11 -6.06 6.89
CA PHE A 66 -4.79 -7.44 7.23
C PHE A 66 -3.76 -8.03 6.27
N VAL A 67 -3.98 -7.92 4.96
CA VAL A 67 -3.08 -8.45 3.93
C VAL A 67 -1.70 -7.79 4.00
N ALA A 68 -1.65 -6.47 4.20
CA ALA A 68 -0.39 -5.74 4.33
C ALA A 68 0.41 -6.16 5.57
N ASP A 69 -0.27 -6.34 6.71
CA ASP A 69 0.37 -6.79 7.96
C ASP A 69 0.82 -8.25 7.86
N TRP A 70 0.01 -9.10 7.23
CA TRP A 70 0.38 -10.49 6.97
C TRP A 70 1.65 -10.57 6.12
N ALA A 71 1.70 -9.83 5.01
CA ALA A 71 2.85 -9.82 4.11
C ALA A 71 4.14 -9.30 4.79
N ARG A 72 4.02 -8.33 5.70
CA ARG A 72 5.17 -7.84 6.48
C ARG A 72 5.72 -8.91 7.41
N ASN A 73 4.87 -9.72 8.02
CA ASN A 73 5.26 -10.71 9.01
C ASN A 73 5.75 -12.04 8.40
N HIS A 74 5.29 -12.38 7.20
CA HIS A 74 5.61 -13.65 6.52
C HIS A 74 6.60 -13.49 5.36
N GLY A 75 7.03 -12.27 5.08
CA GLY A 75 7.72 -11.94 3.84
C GLY A 75 6.75 -11.84 2.68
N SER A 76 7.00 -10.94 1.75
CA SER A 76 6.35 -11.00 0.45
C SER A 76 7.02 -12.14 -0.32
N ALA A 77 6.22 -13.04 -0.91
CA ALA A 77 6.73 -13.97 -1.92
C ALA A 77 7.62 -13.17 -2.87
N ASP A 78 8.77 -13.73 -3.21
CA ASP A 78 9.83 -13.08 -3.97
C ASP A 78 9.27 -12.22 -5.11
N GLU A 79 9.19 -10.91 -4.85
CA GLU A 79 8.99 -9.97 -5.94
C GLU A 79 10.30 -10.04 -6.74
N GLU A 80 10.25 -10.62 -7.93
CA GLU A 80 11.38 -10.59 -8.85
C GLU A 80 11.86 -9.15 -8.94
N LYS A 81 13.09 -8.92 -8.48
CA LYS A 81 13.68 -7.59 -8.61
C LYS A 81 13.81 -7.30 -10.09
N PRO A 82 13.23 -6.22 -10.58
CA PRO A 82 13.34 -5.89 -11.98
C PRO A 82 14.81 -5.71 -12.36
N ALA A 83 15.15 -6.04 -13.59
CA ALA A 83 16.49 -5.77 -14.10
C ALA A 83 16.80 -4.27 -13.98
N ALA A 84 17.99 -3.94 -13.46
CA ALA A 84 18.40 -2.55 -13.32
C ALA A 84 18.51 -1.90 -14.70
N ASN A 85 17.87 -0.74 -14.87
CA ASN A 85 17.93 0.03 -16.13
C ASN A 85 19.11 1.00 -16.19
N GLY A 86 19.96 1.03 -15.17
CA GLY A 86 21.15 1.89 -15.09
C GLY A 86 20.88 3.35 -14.74
N ILE A 87 19.63 3.76 -14.60
CA ILE A 87 19.25 5.17 -14.34
C ILE A 87 19.10 5.38 -12.83
N LYS A 88 19.75 6.45 -12.34
CA LYS A 88 19.64 6.88 -10.94
C LYS A 88 18.61 7.99 -10.81
N VAL A 89 17.75 7.88 -9.78
CA VAL A 89 16.71 8.86 -9.47
C VAL A 89 16.90 9.35 -8.04
N ALA A 90 16.90 10.66 -7.86
CA ALA A 90 16.89 11.30 -6.55
C ALA A 90 15.47 11.76 -6.22
N VAL A 91 14.97 11.38 -5.04
CA VAL A 91 13.68 11.82 -4.51
C VAL A 91 13.94 12.72 -3.31
N VAL A 92 13.47 13.95 -3.36
CA VAL A 92 13.62 14.91 -2.27
C VAL A 92 12.36 14.93 -1.42
N GLY A 93 12.51 14.51 -0.17
CA GLY A 93 11.44 14.34 0.81
C GLY A 93 10.89 12.90 0.86
N SER A 94 10.79 12.38 2.09
CA SER A 94 10.29 11.04 2.39
C SER A 94 8.83 11.00 2.84
N GLY A 95 8.05 12.03 2.56
CA GLY A 95 6.61 12.01 2.78
C GLY A 95 5.90 10.96 1.92
N PRO A 96 4.57 10.77 2.10
CA PRO A 96 3.83 9.71 1.39
C PRO A 96 3.98 9.77 -0.13
N ALA A 97 4.03 10.96 -0.71
CA ALA A 97 4.23 11.12 -2.16
C ALA A 97 5.63 10.67 -2.60
N GLY A 98 6.67 11.09 -1.86
CA GLY A 98 8.05 10.70 -2.16
C GLY A 98 8.27 9.20 -2.01
N LEU A 99 7.75 8.60 -0.93
CA LEU A 99 7.86 7.16 -0.70
C LEU A 99 7.07 6.35 -1.75
N ALA A 100 5.86 6.78 -2.12
CA ALA A 100 5.07 6.11 -3.17
C ALA A 100 5.78 6.17 -4.52
N PHE A 101 6.28 7.35 -4.90
CA PHE A 101 7.05 7.52 -6.13
C PHE A 101 8.34 6.69 -6.13
N ALA A 102 9.09 6.70 -5.02
CA ALA A 102 10.32 5.91 -4.89
C ALA A 102 10.04 4.41 -5.06
N GLY A 103 8.97 3.90 -4.42
CA GLY A 103 8.55 2.51 -4.56
C GLY A 103 8.18 2.14 -6.00
N ASP A 104 7.40 2.98 -6.67
CA ASP A 104 6.99 2.74 -8.06
C ASP A 104 8.18 2.79 -9.04
N MET A 105 9.14 3.69 -8.81
CA MET A 105 10.35 3.76 -9.64
C MET A 105 11.27 2.57 -9.39
N ALA A 106 11.42 2.14 -8.13
CA ALA A 106 12.21 0.94 -7.80
C ALA A 106 11.66 -0.32 -8.48
N LYS A 107 10.33 -0.47 -8.53
CA LYS A 107 9.65 -1.57 -9.26
C LYS A 107 9.89 -1.55 -10.77
N ARG A 108 10.33 -0.43 -11.32
CA ARG A 108 10.68 -0.28 -12.74
C ARG A 108 12.17 -0.40 -13.02
N GLY A 109 12.97 -0.81 -12.02
CA GLY A 109 14.40 -1.04 -12.16
C GLY A 109 15.28 0.20 -12.03
N TYR A 110 14.73 1.34 -11.57
CA TYR A 110 15.53 2.53 -11.28
C TYR A 110 16.29 2.39 -9.96
N SER A 111 17.50 2.95 -9.91
CA SER A 111 18.26 3.09 -8.67
C SER A 111 17.80 4.36 -7.95
N VAL A 112 16.97 4.21 -6.93
CA VAL A 112 16.33 5.34 -6.26
C VAL A 112 17.04 5.65 -4.94
N THR A 113 17.38 6.95 -4.75
CA THR A 113 17.86 7.48 -3.47
C THR A 113 16.86 8.51 -2.95
N VAL A 114 16.38 8.33 -1.73
CA VAL A 114 15.50 9.29 -1.06
C VAL A 114 16.33 10.15 -0.12
N TYR A 115 16.23 11.47 -0.25
CA TYR A 115 16.85 12.45 0.63
C TYR A 115 15.79 13.05 1.55
N GLU A 116 16.05 13.00 2.85
CA GLU A 116 15.16 13.56 3.88
C GLU A 116 15.92 14.59 4.71
N ALA A 117 15.30 15.73 4.97
CA ALA A 117 15.89 16.81 5.76
C ALA A 117 15.66 16.63 7.28
N LEU A 118 14.64 15.88 7.65
CA LEU A 118 14.32 15.58 9.05
C LEU A 118 15.06 14.31 9.51
N HIS A 119 15.13 14.11 10.82
CA HIS A 119 15.84 12.99 11.44
C HIS A 119 15.12 11.63 11.28
N GLU A 120 13.82 11.64 10.95
CA GLU A 120 13.00 10.46 10.70
C GLU A 120 12.36 10.54 9.33
N ILE A 121 12.29 9.40 8.64
CA ILE A 121 11.58 9.30 7.36
C ILE A 121 10.07 9.26 7.56
N GLY A 122 9.31 9.64 6.53
CA GLY A 122 7.85 9.52 6.51
C GLY A 122 7.09 10.84 6.43
N GLY A 123 7.72 11.98 6.75
CA GLY A 123 7.05 13.28 6.71
C GLY A 123 5.78 13.29 7.57
N VAL A 124 4.64 13.66 6.98
CA VAL A 124 3.34 13.68 7.69
C VAL A 124 2.93 12.31 8.26
N LEU A 125 3.41 11.22 7.69
CA LEU A 125 3.12 9.88 8.22
C LEU A 125 3.71 9.69 9.61
N LYS A 126 4.91 10.25 9.86
CA LYS A 126 5.60 10.18 11.13
C LYS A 126 5.24 11.34 12.06
N TYR A 127 5.21 12.57 11.54
CA TYR A 127 5.11 13.78 12.35
C TYR A 127 3.69 14.34 12.47
N GLY A 128 2.74 13.89 11.62
CA GLY A 128 1.40 14.45 11.55
C GLY A 128 0.28 13.48 11.91
N ILE A 129 0.49 12.18 11.74
CA ILE A 129 -0.54 11.17 12.03
C ILE A 129 -0.28 10.60 13.43
N PRO A 130 -1.29 10.59 14.33
CA PRO A 130 -1.13 10.02 15.66
C PRO A 130 -0.74 8.54 15.63
N GLU A 131 0.13 8.12 16.55
CA GLU A 131 0.67 6.75 16.60
C GLU A 131 -0.41 5.68 16.79
N PHE A 132 -1.50 6.00 17.50
CA PHE A 132 -2.63 5.08 17.63
C PHE A 132 -3.35 4.81 16.30
N ARG A 133 -3.22 5.70 15.31
CA ARG A 133 -3.80 5.54 13.97
C ARG A 133 -2.80 4.87 13.01
N LEU A 134 -1.56 5.30 13.04
CA LEU A 134 -0.46 4.76 12.23
C LEU A 134 0.74 4.49 13.14
N PRO A 135 0.88 3.27 13.69
CA PRO A 135 2.04 2.89 14.49
C PRO A 135 3.33 2.96 13.65
N THR A 136 4.42 3.41 14.27
CA THR A 136 5.75 3.56 13.66
C THR A 136 6.65 2.39 13.97
#